data_f0619de00cb6efe8cf0087ce8651b16b
#
_entry.id   f0619de00cb6efe8cf0087ce8651b16b
#
_cell.length_a   1.000
_cell.length_b   1.000
_cell.length_c   1.000
_cell.angle_alpha   90.00
_cell.angle_beta   90.00
_cell.angle_gamma   90.00
#
_symmetry.space_group_name_H-M   'P 1'
#
loop_
_entity.id
_entity.type
_entity.pdbx_description
1 polymer ?
#
loop_
_entity_poly.entity_id
_entity_poly.type
_entity_poly.pdbx_seq_one_letter_code
_entity_poly.pdbx_strand_id
1 'polypeptide(L)'
;MRSGASVQPGERIGCTGCHENRRSAPPLPDETASLALRRPPSQLEGWYGPPRPFSFIDEVQPVFNRHCVSCHDYGRPSGKKLNLAPDRTIAFNTAYNELWRKGYVRAIGAGPAEIQEAYSWGSHAS
;
A
#
# COMPACT_ATOMS: atom_id res chain seq x y z
N MET A 1 12.69 -4.28 7.06
CA MET A 1 11.98 -4.39 8.34
C MET A 1 10.68 -3.61 8.23
N ARG A 2 9.54 -4.24 8.47
CA ARG A 2 8.27 -3.52 8.56
C ARG A 2 8.00 -3.22 10.02
N SER A 3 7.76 -1.97 10.36
CA SER A 3 7.16 -1.65 11.64
C SER A 3 5.63 -1.69 11.48
N GLY A 4 4.93 -2.32 12.40
CA GLY A 4 3.47 -2.20 12.52
C GLY A 4 3.04 -0.84 13.08
N ALA A 5 3.97 0.09 13.25
CA ALA A 5 3.67 1.41 13.75
C ALA A 5 3.13 2.31 12.63
N SER A 6 1.97 2.86 12.84
CA SER A 6 1.42 3.96 12.03
C SER A 6 1.53 5.25 12.83
N VAL A 7 1.96 6.31 12.17
CA VAL A 7 2.16 7.62 12.78
C VAL A 7 1.09 8.57 12.26
N GLN A 8 0.43 9.26 13.13
CA GLN A 8 -0.57 10.27 12.80
C GLN A 8 0.08 11.59 12.36
N PRO A 9 -0.62 12.43 11.59
CA PRO A 9 -0.10 13.75 11.25
C PRO A 9 0.31 14.55 12.50
N GLY A 10 1.56 15.02 12.54
CA GLY A 10 2.14 15.75 13.67
C GLY A 10 2.65 14.88 14.83
N GLU A 11 2.43 13.59 14.81
CA GLU A 11 2.94 12.65 15.80
C GLU A 11 4.42 12.36 15.57
N ARG A 12 5.18 12.27 16.66
CA ARG A 12 6.60 11.88 16.65
C ARG A 12 6.74 10.59 17.46
N ILE A 13 7.18 9.54 16.80
CA ILE A 13 7.45 8.26 17.45
C ILE A 13 8.95 7.96 17.38
N GLY A 14 9.54 7.71 18.55
CA GLY A 14 10.89 7.14 18.62
C GLY A 14 10.80 5.62 18.43
N CYS A 15 11.69 5.07 17.59
CA CYS A 15 11.75 3.62 17.39
C CYS A 15 12.58 2.90 18.47
N THR A 16 13.07 3.63 19.46
CA THR A 16 13.83 3.09 20.59
C THR A 16 12.92 2.25 21.48
N GLY A 17 13.30 1.04 21.79
CA GLY A 17 12.57 0.14 22.69
C GLY A 17 11.65 -0.89 22.01
N CYS A 18 11.35 -0.76 20.71
CA CYS A 18 10.47 -1.72 20.01
C CYS A 18 11.14 -3.05 19.66
N HIS A 19 12.43 -3.03 19.40
CA HIS A 19 13.22 -4.21 19.00
C HIS A 19 14.41 -4.49 19.92
N GLU A 20 14.47 -3.81 21.04
CA GLU A 20 15.56 -3.95 21.99
C GLU A 20 15.23 -4.99 23.04
N ASN A 21 16.29 -5.63 23.53
CA ASN A 21 16.20 -6.55 24.63
C ASN A 21 15.97 -5.77 25.94
N ARG A 22 15.16 -6.30 26.86
CA ARG A 22 14.92 -5.72 28.20
C ARG A 22 16.18 -5.50 29.05
N ARG A 23 17.30 -6.09 28.67
CA ARG A 23 18.58 -6.04 29.38
C ARG A 23 19.62 -5.16 28.70
N SER A 24 19.34 -4.60 27.56
CA SER A 24 20.25 -3.74 26.81
C SER A 24 19.54 -2.49 26.37
N ALA A 25 19.98 -1.34 26.87
CA ALA A 25 19.62 -0.07 26.28
C ALA A 25 20.59 0.23 25.15
N PRO A 26 20.13 0.69 23.97
CA PRO A 26 21.03 1.16 22.94
C PRO A 26 21.82 2.35 23.49
N PRO A 27 23.07 2.51 23.10
CA PRO A 27 23.82 3.72 23.41
C PRO A 27 23.04 4.91 22.88
N LEU A 28 23.01 6.00 23.63
CA LEU A 28 22.45 7.26 23.14
C LEU A 28 23.07 7.55 21.77
N PRO A 29 22.25 7.73 20.73
CA PRO A 29 22.79 8.01 19.42
C PRO A 29 23.63 9.29 19.50
N ASP A 30 24.85 9.19 19.05
CA ASP A 30 25.65 10.38 18.77
C ASP A 30 24.83 11.22 17.77
N GLU A 31 24.49 12.43 18.15
CA GLU A 31 23.69 13.35 17.32
C GLU A 31 24.29 13.53 15.91
N THR A 32 25.57 13.23 15.77
CA THR A 32 26.27 13.29 14.48
C THR A 32 26.09 12.03 13.61
N ALA A 33 25.63 10.93 14.17
CA ALA A 33 25.66 9.63 13.49
C ALA A 33 24.43 9.34 12.62
N SER A 34 23.26 9.87 12.96
CA SER A 34 22.03 9.57 12.22
C SER A 34 21.67 10.67 11.22
N LEU A 35 21.60 10.31 9.94
CA LEU A 35 21.14 11.23 8.88
C LEU A 35 19.73 11.77 9.15
N ALA A 36 18.88 10.99 9.81
CA ALA A 36 17.52 11.40 10.15
C ALA A 36 17.49 12.53 11.19
N LEU A 37 18.47 12.61 12.08
CA LEU A 37 18.55 13.66 13.08
C LEU A 37 19.17 14.97 12.54
N ARG A 38 19.87 14.90 11.40
CA ARG A 38 20.55 16.06 10.79
C ARG A 38 19.64 16.95 9.96
N ARG A 39 18.42 16.54 9.71
CA ARG A 39 17.45 17.30 8.93
C ARG A 39 16.11 17.42 9.64
N PRO A 40 15.33 18.46 9.38
CA PRO A 40 13.96 18.51 9.88
C PRO A 40 13.17 17.31 9.37
N PRO A 41 12.12 16.87 10.10
CA PRO A 41 11.23 15.82 9.63
C PRO A 41 10.74 16.12 8.21
N SER A 42 10.75 15.11 7.35
CA SER A 42 10.19 15.24 6.01
C SER A 42 8.71 15.60 6.12
N GLN A 43 8.30 16.61 5.39
CA GLN A 43 6.89 16.86 5.21
C GLN A 43 6.35 15.78 4.28
N LEU A 44 5.20 15.20 4.65
CA LEU A 44 4.48 14.33 3.75
C LEU A 44 3.90 15.21 2.64
N GLU A 45 4.60 15.26 1.53
CA GLU A 45 4.02 15.75 0.29
C GLU A 45 2.99 14.70 -0.13
N GLY A 46 1.77 15.02 0.07
CA GLY A 46 0.72 14.08 -0.14
C GLY A 46 -0.14 14.50 -1.30
N TRP A 47 -1.12 13.86 -1.46
CA TRP A 47 -2.38 13.93 -2.08
C TRP A 47 -2.82 15.38 -2.48
N TYR A 48 -3.35 15.52 -3.67
CA TYR A 48 -3.94 16.77 -4.20
C TYR A 48 -5.31 17.02 -3.55
N GLY A 49 -5.34 17.67 -2.41
CA GLY A 49 -6.55 18.01 -1.69
C GLY A 49 -6.54 17.59 -0.22
N PRO A 50 -7.65 17.75 0.50
CA PRO A 50 -7.74 17.37 1.89
C PRO A 50 -7.55 15.86 2.08
N PRO A 51 -6.97 15.42 3.19
CA PRO A 51 -6.84 14.00 3.52
C PRO A 51 -8.19 13.29 3.43
N ARG A 52 -8.25 12.19 2.70
CA ARG A 52 -9.44 11.36 2.55
C ARG A 52 -9.07 9.90 2.31
N PRO A 53 -9.96 8.95 2.61
CA PRO A 53 -9.77 7.57 2.21
C PRO A 53 -9.66 7.46 0.67
N PHE A 54 -8.72 6.63 0.21
CA PHE A 54 -8.60 6.30 -1.19
C PHE A 54 -9.74 5.36 -1.60
N SER A 55 -10.48 5.73 -2.63
CA SER A 55 -11.58 4.93 -3.16
C SER A 55 -11.22 4.34 -4.52
N PHE A 56 -11.16 3.02 -4.61
CA PHE A 56 -10.97 2.33 -5.88
C PHE A 56 -12.07 2.67 -6.89
N ILE A 57 -13.31 2.75 -6.42
CA ILE A 57 -14.47 3.01 -7.28
C ILE A 57 -14.43 4.41 -7.86
N ASP A 58 -14.04 5.40 -7.05
CA ASP A 58 -14.10 6.80 -7.46
C ASP A 58 -12.83 7.25 -8.20
N GLU A 59 -11.72 6.57 -8.00
CA GLU A 59 -10.42 7.02 -8.50
C GLU A 59 -9.80 6.07 -9.53
N VAL A 60 -9.92 4.78 -9.34
CA VAL A 60 -9.33 3.78 -10.24
C VAL A 60 -10.31 3.35 -11.32
N GLN A 61 -11.54 3.04 -10.93
CA GLN A 61 -12.54 2.54 -11.88
C GLN A 61 -12.82 3.50 -13.04
N PRO A 62 -12.90 4.83 -12.87
CA PRO A 62 -13.06 5.75 -13.99
C PRO A 62 -11.93 5.67 -15.02
N VAL A 63 -10.70 5.39 -14.60
CA VAL A 63 -9.57 5.17 -15.50
C VAL A 63 -9.77 3.90 -16.30
N PHE A 64 -10.19 2.81 -15.66
CA PHE A 64 -10.52 1.57 -16.36
C PHE A 64 -11.67 1.73 -17.33
N ASN A 65 -12.72 2.45 -16.95
CA ASN A 65 -13.86 2.71 -17.83
C ASN A 65 -13.44 3.43 -19.09
N ARG A 66 -12.53 4.40 -18.97
CA ARG A 66 -12.05 5.19 -20.10
C ARG A 66 -11.14 4.42 -21.03
N HIS A 67 -10.24 3.60 -20.50
CA HIS A 67 -9.12 3.08 -21.25
C HIS A 67 -9.11 1.56 -21.45
N CYS A 68 -9.83 0.80 -20.61
CA CYS A 68 -9.68 -0.64 -20.55
C CYS A 68 -10.96 -1.43 -20.83
N VAL A 69 -12.10 -0.96 -20.32
CA VAL A 69 -13.39 -1.69 -20.35
C VAL A 69 -13.84 -1.96 -21.78
N SER A 70 -13.54 -1.12 -22.75
CA SER A 70 -13.88 -1.35 -24.15
C SER A 70 -13.41 -2.72 -24.68
N CYS A 71 -12.31 -3.24 -24.14
CA CYS A 71 -11.76 -4.54 -24.48
C CYS A 71 -11.89 -5.56 -23.32
N HIS A 72 -11.87 -5.10 -22.09
CA HIS A 72 -11.85 -5.92 -20.88
C HIS A 72 -13.23 -5.96 -20.18
N ASP A 73 -14.25 -6.33 -20.91
CA ASP A 73 -15.64 -6.42 -20.45
C ASP A 73 -16.23 -7.81 -20.71
N TYR A 74 -17.43 -8.05 -20.19
CA TYR A 74 -18.21 -9.25 -20.44
C TYR A 74 -18.38 -9.49 -21.94
N GLY A 75 -18.27 -10.75 -22.33
CA GLY A 75 -18.40 -11.15 -23.74
C GLY A 75 -17.22 -10.81 -24.64
N ARG A 76 -16.24 -10.08 -24.17
CA ARG A 76 -15.02 -9.75 -24.92
C ARG A 76 -13.93 -10.82 -24.69
N PRO A 77 -13.11 -11.13 -25.72
CA PRO A 77 -12.00 -12.08 -25.58
C PRO A 77 -11.03 -11.73 -24.45
N SER A 78 -10.66 -10.44 -24.33
CA SER A 78 -9.79 -9.95 -23.25
C SER A 78 -10.48 -9.99 -21.89
N GLY A 79 -11.79 -9.77 -21.83
CA GLY A 79 -12.58 -9.86 -20.61
C GLY A 79 -12.64 -11.26 -20.02
N LYS A 80 -12.49 -12.31 -20.84
CA LYS A 80 -12.34 -13.69 -20.34
C LYS A 80 -11.04 -13.88 -19.56
N LYS A 81 -9.98 -13.17 -19.95
CA LYS A 81 -8.69 -13.19 -19.25
C LYS A 81 -8.72 -12.30 -18.01
N LEU A 82 -9.25 -11.11 -18.14
CA LEU A 82 -9.35 -10.12 -17.06
C LEU A 82 -10.56 -9.21 -17.33
N ASN A 83 -11.56 -9.29 -16.47
CA ASN A 83 -12.74 -8.43 -16.57
C ASN A 83 -12.56 -7.20 -15.69
N LEU A 84 -12.64 -6.01 -16.27
CA LEU A 84 -12.49 -4.73 -15.59
C LEU A 84 -13.79 -3.93 -15.54
N ALA A 85 -14.93 -4.61 -15.74
CA ALA A 85 -16.24 -3.98 -15.68
C ALA A 85 -16.52 -3.33 -14.31
N PRO A 86 -17.30 -2.23 -14.29
CA PRO A 86 -17.58 -1.46 -13.06
C PRO A 86 -18.65 -2.08 -12.17
N ASP A 87 -19.28 -3.18 -12.59
CA ASP A 87 -20.42 -3.77 -11.90
C ASP A 87 -20.14 -4.03 -10.43
N ARG A 88 -21.02 -3.54 -9.57
CA ARG A 88 -20.92 -3.76 -8.13
C ARG A 88 -21.20 -5.21 -7.78
N THR A 89 -20.40 -5.72 -6.87
CA THR A 89 -20.59 -7.00 -6.22
C THR A 89 -20.98 -6.80 -4.75
N ILE A 90 -21.17 -7.90 -4.00
CA ILE A 90 -21.53 -7.82 -2.58
C ILE A 90 -20.50 -7.02 -1.77
N ALA A 91 -19.21 -7.14 -2.09
CA ALA A 91 -18.16 -6.50 -1.29
C ALA A 91 -17.41 -5.38 -2.00
N PHE A 92 -17.26 -5.44 -3.32
CA PHE A 92 -16.49 -4.47 -4.11
C PHE A 92 -17.13 -4.31 -5.49
N ASN A 93 -16.32 -4.23 -6.54
CA ASN A 93 -16.78 -4.33 -7.92
C ASN A 93 -16.04 -5.45 -8.67
N THR A 94 -16.49 -5.74 -9.88
CA THR A 94 -15.92 -6.81 -10.70
C THR A 94 -14.43 -6.60 -10.96
N ALA A 95 -14.02 -5.40 -11.34
CA ALA A 95 -12.62 -5.11 -11.63
C ALA A 95 -11.72 -5.36 -10.42
N TYR A 96 -12.10 -4.86 -9.25
CA TYR A 96 -11.34 -5.06 -8.02
C TYR A 96 -11.18 -6.54 -7.69
N ASN A 97 -12.30 -7.28 -7.72
CA ASN A 97 -12.30 -8.70 -7.41
C ASN A 97 -11.46 -9.52 -8.40
N GLU A 98 -11.53 -9.19 -9.69
CA GLU A 98 -10.76 -9.88 -10.72
C GLU A 98 -9.25 -9.65 -10.58
N LEU A 99 -8.82 -8.42 -10.26
CA LEU A 99 -7.42 -8.10 -10.02
C LEU A 99 -6.84 -8.93 -8.87
N TRP A 100 -7.58 -9.04 -7.77
CA TRP A 100 -7.16 -9.85 -6.62
C TRP A 100 -7.23 -11.35 -6.89
N ARG A 101 -8.36 -11.81 -7.41
CA ARG A 101 -8.60 -13.23 -7.65
C ARG A 101 -7.59 -13.84 -8.62
N LYS A 102 -7.17 -13.08 -9.62
CA LYS A 102 -6.24 -13.52 -10.65
C LYS A 102 -4.78 -13.21 -10.31
N GLY A 103 -4.50 -12.60 -9.17
CA GLY A 103 -3.16 -12.35 -8.69
C GLY A 103 -2.42 -11.19 -9.37
N TYR A 104 -3.15 -10.33 -10.10
CA TYR A 104 -2.56 -9.08 -10.65
C TYR A 104 -2.21 -8.07 -9.56
N VAL A 105 -2.83 -8.18 -8.41
CA VAL A 105 -2.46 -7.46 -7.20
C VAL A 105 -2.31 -8.48 -6.09
N ARG A 106 -1.18 -8.44 -5.41
CA ARG A 106 -0.90 -9.33 -4.29
C ARG A 106 -0.70 -8.53 -3.02
N ALA A 107 -1.27 -9.00 -1.93
CA ALA A 107 -0.91 -8.62 -0.58
C ALA A 107 -0.60 -9.90 0.18
N ILE A 108 0.56 -9.97 0.78
CA ILE A 108 0.90 -11.07 1.68
C ILE A 108 0.25 -10.75 3.02
N GLY A 109 -0.49 -11.71 3.56
CA GLY A 109 -1.44 -11.54 4.65
C GLY A 109 -0.91 -10.90 5.93
N ALA A 110 -1.82 -10.62 6.83
CA ALA A 110 -1.61 -9.96 8.13
C ALA A 110 -0.98 -10.90 9.19
N GLY A 111 -0.06 -11.78 8.79
CA GLY A 111 0.71 -12.60 9.71
C GLY A 111 1.89 -11.85 10.34
N PRO A 112 2.63 -12.49 11.26
CA PRO A 112 3.88 -11.94 11.75
C PRO A 112 4.78 -11.52 10.59
N ALA A 113 5.50 -10.40 10.75
CA ALA A 113 6.37 -9.89 9.71
C ALA A 113 7.45 -10.92 9.37
N GLU A 114 7.27 -11.62 8.28
CA GLU A 114 8.33 -12.43 7.67
C GLU A 114 9.32 -11.53 6.95
N ILE A 115 10.53 -12.01 6.80
CA ILE A 115 11.52 -11.35 5.96
C ILE A 115 10.97 -11.36 4.53
N GLN A 116 10.71 -10.18 4.02
CA GLN A 116 10.20 -10.01 2.67
C GLN A 116 11.25 -9.33 1.81
N GLU A 117 11.45 -9.89 0.64
CA GLU A 117 12.30 -9.27 -0.36
C GLU A 117 11.71 -7.95 -0.86
N ALA A 118 12.58 -7.08 -1.34
CA ALA A 118 12.14 -5.86 -1.99
C ALA A 118 11.24 -6.19 -3.19
N TYR A 119 10.27 -5.35 -3.45
CA TYR A 119 9.31 -5.52 -4.56
C TYR A 119 8.41 -6.75 -4.50
N SER A 120 8.26 -7.38 -3.34
CA SER A 120 7.38 -8.54 -3.18
C SER A 120 5.89 -8.21 -3.06
N TRP A 121 5.51 -6.94 -3.24
CA TRP A 121 4.13 -6.46 -3.06
C TRP A 121 3.67 -5.55 -4.19
N GLY A 122 2.33 -5.50 -4.34
CA GLY A 122 1.69 -4.62 -5.30
C GLY A 122 2.00 -4.99 -6.75
N SER A 123 2.06 -4.01 -7.60
CA SER A 123 2.29 -4.20 -9.03
C SER A 123 3.66 -4.77 -9.40
N HIS A 124 4.64 -4.69 -8.51
CA HIS A 124 5.96 -5.30 -8.75
C HIS A 124 5.97 -6.82 -8.53
N ALA A 125 4.97 -7.35 -7.82
CA ALA A 125 4.86 -8.78 -7.53
C ALA A 125 3.89 -9.51 -8.46
N SER A 126 3.35 -8.81 -9.44
CA SER A 126 2.27 -9.28 -10.32
C SER A 126 2.82 -9.79 -11.64
#